data_f8efad693225acd5b4fbc91c30ee5ee5
#
_entry.id   f8efad693225acd5b4fbc91c30ee5ee5
#
_cell.length_a   1.000
_cell.length_b   1.000
_cell.length_c   1.000
_cell.angle_alpha   90.00
_cell.angle_beta   90.00
_cell.angle_gamma   90.00
#
_symmetry.space_group_name_H-M   'P 1'
#
loop_
_entity.id
_entity.type
_entity.pdbx_description
1 polymer ?
#
loop_
_entity_poly.entity_id
_entity_poly.type
_entity_poly.pdbx_seq_one_letter_code
_entity_poly.pdbx_strand_id
1 'polypeptide(L)'
;WALMLVLSVAIYGSHAPLLTLCKVDGTIPFSSASVVVLVELTKLLLSLVSLLTWNPELQRAAVSWRYVVPFALSALLYAANNNLVVHMQLFMDPSTFQVLSNLKIVSTALLYSLFLRQRLRTRQWLALFLLVAAGVSYSWGGLREPGSPSGMQLHITLPGLFLISVYCLISGLSAVYTEAILKTQPLPLSLQNLFLYVFGVLLNLIGSFWSSKEAGFLEGFSFWVLVVVVSQAVNGLIMSVVMKHSTNITRLFIISWSILVNALLSVALFSLQLTPLFFLAVSCISLAVYLYYGAK
;
A
#
# COMPACT_ATOMS: atom_id res chain seq x y z
N TRP A 1 6.56 0.97 19.82
CA TRP A 1 5.43 1.18 18.93
C TRP A 1 5.56 2.46 18.10
N ALA A 2 5.74 3.63 18.75
CA ALA A 2 5.87 4.90 18.06
C ALA A 2 7.00 4.91 17.02
N LEU A 3 8.18 4.41 17.35
CA LEU A 3 9.32 4.31 16.43
C LEU A 3 8.97 3.48 15.17
N MET A 4 8.25 2.38 15.34
CA MET A 4 7.81 1.53 14.23
C MET A 4 6.83 2.26 13.31
N LEU A 5 5.89 3.04 13.88
CA LEU A 5 4.97 3.86 13.08
C LEU A 5 5.70 4.96 12.31
N VAL A 6 6.63 5.67 12.94
CA VAL A 6 7.47 6.69 12.29
C VAL A 6 8.31 6.07 11.17
N LEU A 7 8.95 4.93 11.41
CA LEU A 7 9.71 4.22 10.40
C LEU A 7 8.82 3.82 9.20
N SER A 8 7.62 3.36 9.47
CA SER A 8 6.66 3.00 8.42
C SER A 8 6.24 4.21 7.58
N VAL A 9 5.97 5.35 8.22
CA VAL A 9 5.67 6.63 7.53
C VAL A 9 6.85 7.05 6.65
N ALA A 10 8.09 6.95 7.16
CA ALA A 10 9.30 7.29 6.42
C ALA A 10 9.50 6.39 5.19
N ILE A 11 9.36 5.07 5.36
CA ILE A 11 9.52 4.11 4.26
C ILE A 11 8.41 4.28 3.21
N TYR A 12 7.17 4.47 3.64
CA TYR A 12 6.06 4.71 2.72
C TYR A 12 6.25 6.01 1.92
N GLY A 13 6.67 7.08 2.59
CA GLY A 13 6.87 8.38 1.97
C GLY A 13 8.09 8.43 1.04
N SER A 14 9.12 7.62 1.27
CA SER A 14 10.29 7.53 0.39
C SER A 14 10.05 6.73 -0.89
N HIS A 15 8.96 5.96 -0.99
CA HIS A 15 8.74 5.06 -2.12
C HIS A 15 8.66 5.77 -3.47
N ALA A 16 7.87 6.84 -3.60
CA ALA A 16 7.75 7.57 -4.86
C ALA A 16 9.05 8.30 -5.26
N PRO A 17 9.76 9.02 -4.36
CA PRO A 17 11.09 9.53 -4.64
C PRO A 17 12.09 8.45 -5.08
N LEU A 18 12.11 7.29 -4.41
CA LEU A 18 12.99 6.18 -4.80
C LEU A 18 12.66 5.63 -6.20
N LEU A 19 11.37 5.50 -6.55
CA LEU A 19 10.97 5.12 -7.90
C LEU A 19 11.39 6.15 -8.95
N THR A 20 11.38 7.43 -8.60
CA THR A 20 11.85 8.49 -9.49
C THR A 20 13.37 8.39 -9.73
N LEU A 21 14.15 8.01 -8.72
CA LEU A 21 15.58 7.74 -8.85
C LEU A 21 15.89 6.48 -9.69
N CYS A 22 14.94 5.57 -9.85
CA CYS A 22 15.08 4.39 -10.70
C CYS A 22 14.86 4.70 -12.19
N LYS A 23 14.32 5.87 -12.54
CA LYS A 23 14.03 6.22 -13.94
C LYS A 23 15.33 6.51 -14.72
N VAL A 24 15.38 6.01 -15.96
CA VAL A 24 16.41 6.33 -16.94
C VAL A 24 15.70 6.99 -18.12
N ASP A 25 16.13 8.16 -18.52
CA ASP A 25 15.52 8.95 -19.60
C ASP A 25 13.98 9.14 -19.45
N GLY A 26 13.53 9.33 -18.20
CA GLY A 26 12.11 9.52 -17.88
C GLY A 26 11.25 8.25 -17.88
N THR A 27 11.81 7.09 -18.25
CA THR A 27 11.13 5.80 -18.28
C THR A 27 11.61 4.87 -17.16
N ILE A 28 10.77 3.91 -16.79
CA ILE A 28 11.13 2.86 -15.84
C ILE A 28 11.71 1.68 -16.64
N PRO A 29 13.02 1.36 -16.47
CA PRO A 29 13.72 0.37 -17.31
C PRO A 29 13.45 -1.08 -16.88
N PHE A 30 12.75 -1.32 -15.78
CA PHE A 30 12.54 -2.65 -15.22
C PHE A 30 11.07 -3.07 -15.23
N SER A 31 10.83 -4.38 -15.15
CA SER A 31 9.47 -4.94 -15.03
C SER A 31 8.90 -4.73 -13.62
N SER A 32 7.77 -4.05 -13.51
CA SER A 32 7.04 -3.91 -12.24
C SER A 32 6.63 -5.26 -11.65
N ALA A 33 6.31 -6.25 -12.50
CA ALA A 33 5.97 -7.60 -12.05
C ALA A 33 7.15 -8.29 -11.37
N SER A 34 8.37 -8.16 -11.92
CA SER A 34 9.60 -8.70 -11.33
C SER A 34 9.88 -8.09 -9.96
N VAL A 35 9.71 -6.76 -9.83
CA VAL A 35 9.88 -6.08 -8.54
C VAL A 35 8.89 -6.59 -7.50
N VAL A 36 7.61 -6.77 -7.86
CA VAL A 36 6.60 -7.31 -6.95
C VAL A 36 6.97 -8.72 -6.48
N VAL A 37 7.40 -9.60 -7.40
CA VAL A 37 7.86 -10.96 -7.04
C VAL A 37 9.04 -10.91 -6.08
N LEU A 38 10.03 -10.05 -6.33
CA LEU A 38 11.20 -9.91 -5.45
C LEU A 38 10.84 -9.34 -4.08
N VAL A 39 9.91 -8.39 -4.01
CA VAL A 39 9.39 -7.88 -2.73
C VAL A 39 8.71 -9.00 -1.93
N GLU A 40 7.85 -9.80 -2.58
CA GLU A 40 7.17 -10.93 -1.92
C GLU A 40 8.19 -12.01 -1.47
N LEU A 41 9.18 -12.32 -2.31
CA LEU A 41 10.25 -13.25 -1.96
C LEU A 41 11.09 -12.74 -0.79
N THR A 42 11.45 -11.46 -0.78
CA THR A 42 12.21 -10.85 0.33
C THR A 42 11.42 -10.90 1.64
N LYS A 43 10.10 -10.59 1.60
CA LYS A 43 9.22 -10.72 2.77
C LYS A 43 9.13 -12.16 3.25
N LEU A 44 9.05 -13.12 2.33
CA LEU A 44 9.03 -14.55 2.63
C LEU A 44 10.32 -14.97 3.36
N LEU A 45 11.48 -14.59 2.83
CA LEU A 45 12.78 -14.90 3.42
C LEU A 45 12.94 -14.30 4.81
N LEU A 46 12.58 -13.02 4.98
CA LEU A 46 12.63 -12.35 6.28
C LEU A 46 11.67 -12.99 7.30
N SER A 47 10.48 -13.41 6.86
CA SER A 47 9.52 -14.12 7.72
C SER A 47 10.03 -15.51 8.10
N LEU A 48 10.69 -16.21 7.18
CA LEU A 48 11.32 -17.50 7.44
C LEU A 48 12.45 -17.36 8.46
N VAL A 49 13.35 -16.40 8.27
CA VAL A 49 14.43 -16.11 9.23
C VAL A 49 13.84 -15.77 10.61
N SER A 50 12.83 -14.92 10.66
CA SER A 50 12.13 -14.60 11.92
C SER A 50 11.52 -15.83 12.59
N LEU A 51 10.92 -16.74 11.82
CA LEU A 51 10.37 -17.99 12.35
C LEU A 51 11.45 -18.91 12.91
N LEU A 52 12.56 -19.05 12.18
CA LEU A 52 13.69 -19.92 12.58
C LEU A 52 14.39 -19.40 13.84
N THR A 53 14.48 -18.09 14.01
CA THR A 53 15.20 -17.47 15.14
C THR A 53 14.35 -17.35 16.41
N TRP A 54 13.06 -17.02 16.27
CA TRP A 54 12.21 -16.68 17.43
C TRP A 54 11.23 -17.78 17.82
N ASN A 55 10.93 -18.76 16.95
CA ASN A 55 9.96 -19.81 17.18
C ASN A 55 10.44 -21.20 16.67
N PRO A 56 11.58 -21.70 17.11
CA PRO A 56 12.15 -22.94 16.57
C PRO A 56 11.26 -24.18 16.83
N GLU A 57 10.46 -24.17 17.88
CA GLU A 57 9.55 -25.28 18.23
C GLU A 57 8.40 -25.47 17.23
N LEU A 58 7.97 -24.39 16.57
CA LEU A 58 6.89 -24.42 15.58
C LEU A 58 7.26 -25.06 14.25
N GLN A 59 8.55 -25.24 13.97
CA GLN A 59 9.01 -25.94 12.76
C GLN A 59 8.56 -27.41 12.72
N ARG A 60 8.29 -27.99 13.89
CA ARG A 60 7.89 -29.40 14.04
C ARG A 60 6.37 -29.57 14.18
N ALA A 61 5.61 -28.48 14.29
CA ALA A 61 4.18 -28.55 14.45
C ALA A 61 3.49 -28.78 13.09
N ALA A 62 2.71 -29.84 12.98
CA ALA A 62 1.84 -30.06 11.82
C ALA A 62 0.73 -29.01 11.82
N VAL A 63 0.78 -28.07 10.90
CA VAL A 63 -0.25 -27.03 10.76
C VAL A 63 -1.40 -27.57 9.89
N SER A 64 -2.62 -27.52 10.41
CA SER A 64 -3.80 -27.92 9.65
C SER A 64 -4.08 -26.97 8.48
N TRP A 65 -4.47 -27.51 7.33
CA TRP A 65 -4.87 -26.76 6.15
C TRP A 65 -5.95 -25.70 6.41
N ARG A 66 -6.79 -25.91 7.41
CA ARG A 66 -7.82 -24.93 7.83
C ARG A 66 -7.23 -23.60 8.24
N TYR A 67 -6.00 -23.56 8.73
CA TYR A 67 -5.29 -22.33 9.10
C TYR A 67 -4.52 -21.72 7.91
N VAL A 68 -4.19 -22.49 6.89
CA VAL A 68 -3.39 -22.07 5.74
C VAL A 68 -4.26 -21.46 4.64
N VAL A 69 -5.39 -22.09 4.31
CA VAL A 69 -6.28 -21.69 3.20
C VAL A 69 -6.74 -20.23 3.28
N PRO A 70 -7.09 -19.64 4.44
CA PRO A 70 -7.48 -18.24 4.51
C PRO A 70 -6.43 -17.27 3.97
N PHE A 71 -5.12 -17.59 4.12
CA PHE A 71 -4.04 -16.75 3.60
C PHE A 71 -3.94 -16.81 2.07
N ALA A 72 -4.33 -17.92 1.45
CA ALA A 72 -4.41 -18.01 -0.01
C ALA A 72 -5.44 -17.04 -0.58
N LEU A 73 -6.61 -16.92 0.06
CA LEU A 73 -7.64 -15.96 -0.36
C LEU A 73 -7.15 -14.51 -0.19
N SER A 74 -6.47 -14.21 0.92
CA SER A 74 -5.88 -12.88 1.12
C SER A 74 -4.86 -12.56 0.02
N ALA A 75 -3.95 -13.47 -0.28
CA ALA A 75 -2.96 -13.29 -1.34
C ALA A 75 -3.61 -13.13 -2.72
N LEU A 76 -4.67 -13.89 -3.01
CA LEU A 76 -5.45 -13.78 -4.25
C LEU A 76 -6.09 -12.39 -4.39
N LEU A 77 -6.69 -11.86 -3.33
CA LEU A 77 -7.30 -10.52 -3.34
C LEU A 77 -6.23 -9.44 -3.61
N TYR A 78 -5.04 -9.55 -2.99
CA TYR A 78 -3.93 -8.63 -3.27
C TYR A 78 -3.41 -8.76 -4.71
N ALA A 79 -3.25 -9.98 -5.22
CA ALA A 79 -2.83 -10.21 -6.59
C ALA A 79 -3.84 -9.66 -7.61
N ALA A 80 -5.14 -9.90 -7.38
CA ALA A 80 -6.22 -9.34 -8.19
C ALA A 80 -6.20 -7.80 -8.17
N ASN A 81 -6.01 -7.20 -6.99
CA ASN A 81 -5.92 -5.76 -6.83
C ASN A 81 -4.73 -5.16 -7.61
N ASN A 82 -3.56 -5.79 -7.55
CA ASN A 82 -2.36 -5.34 -8.26
C ASN A 82 -2.55 -5.43 -9.79
N ASN A 83 -3.13 -6.52 -10.30
CA ASN A 83 -3.43 -6.68 -11.72
C ASN A 83 -4.45 -5.64 -12.21
N LEU A 84 -5.47 -5.33 -11.39
CA LEU A 84 -6.48 -4.35 -11.74
C LEU A 84 -5.88 -2.94 -11.90
N VAL A 85 -4.87 -2.57 -11.09
CA VAL A 85 -4.13 -1.30 -11.25
C VAL A 85 -3.49 -1.18 -12.63
N VAL A 86 -2.87 -2.24 -13.12
CA VAL A 86 -2.24 -2.24 -14.45
C VAL A 86 -3.30 -2.07 -15.55
N HIS A 87 -4.41 -2.79 -15.46
CA HIS A 87 -5.50 -2.67 -16.44
C HIS A 87 -6.17 -1.30 -16.44
N MET A 88 -6.28 -0.64 -15.28
CA MET A 88 -6.88 0.70 -15.21
C MET A 88 -6.12 1.77 -15.98
N GLN A 89 -4.80 1.62 -16.14
CA GLN A 89 -3.99 2.55 -16.93
C GLN A 89 -4.38 2.62 -18.41
N LEU A 90 -5.15 1.65 -18.92
CA LEU A 90 -5.72 1.66 -20.26
C LEU A 90 -6.97 2.56 -20.39
N PHE A 91 -7.61 2.90 -19.28
CA PHE A 91 -8.90 3.59 -19.24
C PHE A 91 -8.86 4.96 -18.57
N MET A 92 -7.78 5.26 -17.89
CA MET A 92 -7.55 6.55 -17.23
C MET A 92 -6.05 6.84 -17.12
N ASP A 93 -5.70 8.11 -17.06
CA ASP A 93 -4.32 8.53 -16.81
C ASP A 93 -3.89 8.29 -15.36
N PRO A 94 -2.57 8.13 -15.10
CA PRO A 94 -2.04 7.85 -13.77
C PRO A 94 -2.43 8.90 -12.72
N SER A 95 -2.54 10.16 -13.13
CA SER A 95 -2.93 11.27 -12.26
C SER A 95 -4.36 11.12 -11.79
N THR A 96 -5.29 10.83 -12.70
CA THR A 96 -6.71 10.55 -12.38
C THR A 96 -6.84 9.36 -11.46
N PHE A 97 -6.10 8.27 -11.76
CA PHE A 97 -6.03 7.10 -10.86
C PHE A 97 -5.58 7.48 -9.46
N GLN A 98 -4.53 8.28 -9.32
CA GLN A 98 -3.99 8.68 -8.02
C GLN A 98 -5.02 9.46 -7.19
N VAL A 99 -5.75 10.39 -7.81
CA VAL A 99 -6.83 11.15 -7.13
C VAL A 99 -7.96 10.21 -6.70
N LEU A 100 -8.50 9.42 -7.64
CA LEU A 100 -9.68 8.60 -7.38
C LEU A 100 -9.39 7.41 -6.47
N SER A 101 -8.18 6.87 -6.48
CA SER A 101 -7.77 5.78 -5.60
C SER A 101 -7.85 6.13 -4.10
N ASN A 102 -7.90 7.42 -3.74
CA ASN A 102 -8.14 7.84 -2.35
C ASN A 102 -9.53 7.43 -1.84
N LEU A 103 -10.51 7.17 -2.73
CA LEU A 103 -11.82 6.65 -2.36
C LEU A 103 -11.75 5.26 -1.70
N LYS A 104 -10.66 4.52 -1.87
CA LYS A 104 -10.42 3.26 -1.12
C LYS A 104 -10.44 3.44 0.40
N ILE A 105 -10.19 4.66 0.91
CA ILE A 105 -10.28 4.96 2.35
C ILE A 105 -11.72 4.77 2.81
N VAL A 106 -12.69 5.29 2.06
CA VAL A 106 -14.12 5.16 2.39
C VAL A 106 -14.57 3.71 2.28
N SER A 107 -14.24 3.03 1.17
CA SER A 107 -14.59 1.61 0.99
C SER A 107 -14.00 0.72 2.08
N THR A 108 -12.75 0.95 2.45
CA THR A 108 -12.09 0.24 3.57
C THR A 108 -12.82 0.48 4.89
N ALA A 109 -13.20 1.73 5.19
CA ALA A 109 -13.91 2.07 6.42
C ALA A 109 -15.31 1.44 6.49
N LEU A 110 -16.04 1.44 5.37
CA LEU A 110 -17.34 0.78 5.25
C LEU A 110 -17.22 -0.71 5.48
N LEU A 111 -16.30 -1.38 4.78
CA LEU A 111 -16.06 -2.81 4.92
C LEU A 111 -15.54 -3.18 6.32
N TYR A 112 -14.67 -2.34 6.90
CA TYR A 112 -14.20 -2.49 8.28
C TYR A 112 -15.37 -2.46 9.26
N SER A 113 -16.27 -1.48 9.13
CA SER A 113 -17.46 -1.37 9.98
C SER A 113 -18.42 -2.55 9.81
N LEU A 114 -18.58 -3.03 8.56
CA LEU A 114 -19.52 -4.11 8.22
C LEU A 114 -18.98 -5.49 8.65
N PHE A 115 -17.77 -5.85 8.25
CA PHE A 115 -17.21 -7.21 8.46
C PHE A 115 -16.66 -7.41 9.87
N LEU A 116 -15.97 -6.42 10.43
CA LEU A 116 -15.44 -6.50 11.78
C LEU A 116 -16.45 -6.04 12.85
N ARG A 117 -17.66 -5.63 12.41
CA ARG A 117 -18.76 -5.15 13.28
C ARG A 117 -18.32 -4.04 14.24
N GLN A 118 -17.33 -3.24 13.83
CA GLN A 118 -16.81 -2.11 14.59
C GLN A 118 -17.60 -0.85 14.22
N ARG A 119 -18.41 -0.36 15.15
CA ARG A 119 -19.18 0.87 14.94
C ARG A 119 -18.28 2.09 15.04
N LEU A 120 -18.05 2.74 13.91
CA LEU A 120 -17.34 4.01 13.86
C LEU A 120 -18.30 5.14 14.31
N ARG A 121 -17.82 5.99 15.22
CA ARG A 121 -18.57 7.19 15.64
C ARG A 121 -18.57 8.24 14.52
N THR A 122 -19.53 9.16 14.54
CA THR A 122 -19.63 10.25 13.53
C THR A 122 -18.32 11.04 13.39
N ARG A 123 -17.63 11.31 14.50
CA ARG A 123 -16.32 12.00 14.50
C ARG A 123 -15.25 11.20 13.74
N GLN A 124 -15.25 9.88 13.86
CA GLN A 124 -14.32 8.99 13.16
C GLN A 124 -14.62 8.95 11.66
N TRP A 125 -15.90 8.96 11.27
CA TRP A 125 -16.29 9.11 9.87
C TRP A 125 -15.82 10.45 9.30
N LEU A 126 -16.01 11.54 10.03
CA LEU A 126 -15.52 12.86 9.62
C LEU A 126 -14.00 12.87 9.44
N ALA A 127 -13.26 12.23 10.36
CA ALA A 127 -11.81 12.05 10.24
C ALA A 127 -11.41 11.32 8.96
N LEU A 128 -12.11 10.26 8.58
CA LEU A 128 -11.83 9.51 7.35
C LEU A 128 -12.15 10.30 6.09
N PHE A 129 -13.23 11.11 6.09
CA PHE A 129 -13.51 12.04 5.00
C PHE A 129 -12.43 13.13 4.86
N LEU A 130 -11.88 13.60 5.97
CA LEU A 130 -10.74 14.53 5.94
C LEU A 130 -9.48 13.86 5.37
N LEU A 131 -9.23 12.57 5.63
CA LEU A 131 -8.14 11.84 4.99
C LEU A 131 -8.34 11.72 3.47
N VAL A 132 -9.56 11.49 3.01
CA VAL A 132 -9.87 11.49 1.56
C VAL A 132 -9.60 12.88 0.98
N ALA A 133 -10.10 13.94 1.62
CA ALA A 133 -9.87 15.31 1.18
C ALA A 133 -8.37 15.64 1.12
N ALA A 134 -7.59 15.22 2.11
CA ALA A 134 -6.14 15.37 2.12
C ALA A 134 -5.47 14.65 0.96
N GLY A 135 -5.82 13.38 0.73
CA GLY A 135 -5.27 12.59 -0.37
C GLY A 135 -5.61 13.16 -1.74
N VAL A 136 -6.86 13.60 -1.92
CA VAL A 136 -7.31 14.27 -3.15
C VAL A 136 -6.57 15.59 -3.35
N SER A 137 -6.50 16.45 -2.32
CA SER A 137 -5.81 17.75 -2.42
C SER A 137 -4.33 17.60 -2.77
N TYR A 138 -3.65 16.63 -2.14
CA TYR A 138 -2.26 16.35 -2.45
C TYR A 138 -2.06 15.80 -3.87
N SER A 139 -2.89 14.84 -4.27
CA SER A 139 -2.80 14.23 -5.61
C SER A 139 -3.19 15.21 -6.72
N TRP A 140 -4.07 16.18 -6.43
CA TRP A 140 -4.50 17.19 -7.41
C TRP A 140 -3.41 18.22 -7.74
N GLY A 141 -2.46 18.43 -6.87
CA GLY A 141 -1.39 19.39 -7.12
C GLY A 141 -0.64 19.84 -5.87
N GLY A 142 -0.49 18.97 -4.88
CA GLY A 142 0.29 19.26 -3.67
C GLY A 142 1.77 19.51 -3.93
N LEU A 143 2.32 18.89 -4.98
CA LEU A 143 3.69 19.12 -5.50
C LEU A 143 3.62 19.57 -6.95
N ARG A 144 4.52 20.45 -7.34
CA ARG A 144 4.56 21.02 -8.68
C ARG A 144 5.98 21.26 -9.17
N GLU A 145 6.21 21.02 -10.46
CA GLU A 145 7.43 21.45 -11.13
C GLU A 145 7.43 22.96 -11.35
N PRO A 146 8.57 23.64 -11.18
CA PRO A 146 8.68 25.06 -11.50
C PRO A 146 8.29 25.33 -12.97
N GLY A 147 7.35 26.27 -13.17
CA GLY A 147 6.93 26.69 -14.52
C GLY A 147 5.87 25.81 -15.19
N SER A 148 5.42 24.70 -14.57
CA SER A 148 4.34 23.89 -15.13
C SER A 148 2.98 24.61 -15.09
N PRO A 149 2.08 24.45 -16.10
CA PRO A 149 0.79 25.10 -16.13
C PRO A 149 -0.10 24.65 -14.95
N SER A 150 -0.93 25.57 -14.47
CA SER A 150 -1.89 25.28 -13.40
C SER A 150 -3.10 24.55 -13.98
N GLY A 151 -3.28 23.32 -13.59
CA GLY A 151 -4.50 22.58 -13.88
C GLY A 151 -4.22 21.14 -14.28
N MET A 152 -4.71 20.22 -13.48
CA MET A 152 -4.75 18.80 -13.79
C MET A 152 -6.00 18.55 -14.63
N GLN A 153 -5.83 17.99 -15.81
CA GLN A 153 -6.96 17.50 -16.59
C GLN A 153 -7.21 16.04 -16.18
N LEU A 154 -8.42 15.80 -15.67
CA LEU A 154 -8.87 14.45 -15.36
C LEU A 154 -9.41 13.81 -16.64
N HIS A 155 -8.77 12.74 -17.07
CA HIS A 155 -9.26 11.92 -18.17
C HIS A 155 -9.68 10.56 -17.64
N ILE A 156 -10.97 10.26 -17.76
CA ILE A 156 -11.55 8.98 -17.35
C ILE A 156 -12.64 8.56 -18.32
N THR A 157 -12.66 7.28 -18.66
CA THR A 157 -13.73 6.66 -19.43
C THR A 157 -14.79 6.05 -18.50
N LEU A 158 -16.00 5.79 -19.00
CA LEU A 158 -17.03 5.09 -18.22
C LEU A 158 -16.58 3.70 -17.71
N PRO A 159 -15.92 2.84 -18.52
CA PRO A 159 -15.32 1.60 -18.00
C PRO A 159 -14.29 1.87 -16.92
N GLY A 160 -13.48 2.93 -17.04
CA GLY A 160 -12.50 3.33 -16.02
C GLY A 160 -13.16 3.68 -14.69
N LEU A 161 -14.29 4.38 -14.70
CA LEU A 161 -15.05 4.71 -13.49
C LEU A 161 -15.61 3.46 -12.79
N PHE A 162 -16.08 2.49 -13.56
CA PHE A 162 -16.49 1.20 -13.01
C PHE A 162 -15.31 0.44 -12.40
N LEU A 163 -14.20 0.33 -13.12
CA LEU A 163 -13.00 -0.38 -12.67
C LEU A 163 -12.40 0.23 -11.42
N ILE A 164 -12.34 1.58 -11.28
CA ILE A 164 -11.82 2.21 -10.06
C ILE A 164 -12.72 1.93 -8.85
N SER A 165 -14.04 1.83 -9.05
CA SER A 165 -14.98 1.45 -7.99
C SER A 165 -14.73 0.01 -7.54
N VAL A 166 -14.57 -0.92 -8.47
CA VAL A 166 -14.20 -2.32 -8.19
C VAL A 166 -12.85 -2.41 -7.48
N TYR A 167 -11.86 -1.65 -7.95
CA TYR A 167 -10.55 -1.55 -7.30
C TYR A 167 -10.66 -1.11 -5.84
N CYS A 168 -11.41 -0.04 -5.55
CA CYS A 168 -11.59 0.45 -4.20
C CYS A 168 -12.25 -0.59 -3.28
N LEU A 169 -13.21 -1.34 -3.79
CA LEU A 169 -13.87 -2.42 -3.05
C LEU A 169 -12.94 -3.59 -2.79
N ILE A 170 -12.22 -4.09 -3.80
CA ILE A 170 -11.26 -5.20 -3.65
C ILE A 170 -10.12 -4.79 -2.72
N SER A 171 -9.60 -3.56 -2.87
CA SER A 171 -8.56 -3.03 -1.99
C SER A 171 -8.98 -2.95 -0.53
N GLY A 172 -10.20 -2.47 -0.27
CA GLY A 172 -10.77 -2.44 1.06
C GLY A 172 -11.03 -3.84 1.62
N LEU A 173 -11.58 -4.74 0.81
CA LEU A 173 -11.86 -6.12 1.20
C LEU A 173 -10.59 -6.89 1.52
N SER A 174 -9.55 -6.80 0.68
CA SER A 174 -8.26 -7.46 0.91
C SER A 174 -7.63 -7.02 2.24
N ALA A 175 -7.68 -5.72 2.53
CA ALA A 175 -7.12 -5.15 3.73
C ALA A 175 -7.88 -5.58 5.00
N VAL A 176 -9.22 -5.48 4.99
CA VAL A 176 -10.08 -5.86 6.12
C VAL A 176 -10.05 -7.37 6.36
N TYR A 177 -10.09 -8.17 5.30
CA TYR A 177 -10.00 -9.62 5.40
C TYR A 177 -8.64 -10.06 5.97
N THR A 178 -7.54 -9.46 5.50
CA THR A 178 -6.20 -9.75 6.03
C THR A 178 -6.10 -9.39 7.51
N GLU A 179 -6.62 -8.24 7.94
CA GLU A 179 -6.70 -7.88 9.36
C GLU A 179 -7.47 -8.92 10.16
N ALA A 180 -8.63 -9.35 9.65
CA ALA A 180 -9.47 -10.33 10.30
C ALA A 180 -8.73 -11.66 10.52
N ILE A 181 -8.10 -12.23 9.49
CA ILE A 181 -7.37 -13.50 9.61
C ILE A 181 -6.13 -13.37 10.51
N LEU A 182 -5.38 -12.27 10.42
CA LEU A 182 -4.22 -12.04 11.28
C LEU A 182 -4.61 -12.00 12.77
N LYS A 183 -5.77 -11.45 13.10
CA LYS A 183 -6.26 -11.34 14.48
C LYS A 183 -6.94 -12.60 15.00
N THR A 184 -7.64 -13.35 14.14
CA THR A 184 -8.43 -14.51 14.56
C THR A 184 -7.64 -15.80 14.59
N GLN A 185 -6.56 -15.92 13.81
CA GLN A 185 -5.75 -17.13 13.77
C GLN A 185 -4.82 -17.23 14.99
N PRO A 186 -4.82 -18.40 15.71
CA PRO A 186 -4.01 -18.61 16.90
C PRO A 186 -2.56 -18.98 16.57
N LEU A 187 -1.99 -18.41 15.51
CA LEU A 187 -0.65 -18.67 15.04
C LEU A 187 0.26 -17.45 15.28
N PRO A 188 1.56 -17.64 15.52
CA PRO A 188 2.51 -16.54 15.59
C PRO A 188 2.56 -15.77 14.26
N LEU A 189 2.79 -14.47 14.33
CA LEU A 189 2.76 -13.59 13.17
C LEU A 189 3.76 -13.98 12.09
N SER A 190 4.95 -14.47 12.48
CA SER A 190 5.98 -14.94 11.54
C SER A 190 5.47 -16.10 10.66
N LEU A 191 4.72 -17.04 11.24
CA LEU A 191 4.14 -18.17 10.50
C LEU A 191 2.95 -17.73 9.63
N GLN A 192 2.12 -16.81 10.13
CA GLN A 192 1.03 -16.21 9.34
C GLN A 192 1.57 -15.47 8.12
N ASN A 193 2.61 -14.67 8.30
CA ASN A 193 3.30 -13.97 7.22
C ASN A 193 3.93 -14.95 6.22
N LEU A 194 4.53 -16.05 6.71
CA LEU A 194 5.09 -17.09 5.85
C LEU A 194 4.03 -17.62 4.87
N PHE A 195 2.84 -18.00 5.37
CA PHE A 195 1.76 -18.48 4.50
C PHE A 195 1.29 -17.42 3.52
N LEU A 196 1.08 -16.18 4.00
CA LEU A 196 0.65 -15.08 3.15
C LEU A 196 1.64 -14.86 2.00
N TYR A 197 2.94 -14.85 2.28
CA TYR A 197 3.96 -14.55 1.28
C TYR A 197 4.31 -15.74 0.38
N VAL A 198 4.17 -16.99 0.85
CA VAL A 198 4.24 -18.16 -0.04
C VAL A 198 3.19 -18.06 -1.14
N PHE A 199 1.93 -17.83 -0.78
CA PHE A 199 0.87 -17.63 -1.78
C PHE A 199 1.09 -16.37 -2.60
N GLY A 200 1.59 -15.29 -1.98
CA GLY A 200 1.95 -14.05 -2.67
C GLY A 200 2.99 -14.28 -3.76
N VAL A 201 4.08 -14.98 -3.46
CA VAL A 201 5.13 -15.34 -4.43
C VAL A 201 4.55 -16.19 -5.56
N LEU A 202 3.81 -17.26 -5.23
CA LEU A 202 3.25 -18.16 -6.23
C LEU A 202 2.31 -17.45 -7.20
N LEU A 203 1.38 -16.65 -6.69
CA LEU A 203 0.40 -15.94 -7.52
C LEU A 203 1.04 -14.84 -8.37
N ASN A 204 2.02 -14.11 -7.82
CA ASN A 204 2.71 -13.07 -8.59
C ASN A 204 3.69 -13.67 -9.61
N LEU A 205 4.29 -14.83 -9.35
CA LEU A 205 5.06 -15.57 -10.35
C LEU A 205 4.17 -16.00 -11.52
N ILE A 206 3.02 -16.61 -11.24
CA ILE A 206 2.05 -16.99 -12.29
C ILE A 206 1.65 -15.75 -13.12
N GLY A 207 1.31 -14.64 -12.45
CA GLY A 207 0.97 -13.39 -13.12
C GLY A 207 2.12 -12.81 -13.96
N SER A 208 3.35 -12.92 -13.47
CA SER A 208 4.56 -12.49 -14.19
C SER A 208 4.79 -13.29 -15.47
N PHE A 209 4.68 -14.63 -15.40
CA PHE A 209 4.80 -15.49 -16.60
C PHE A 209 3.75 -15.16 -17.65
N TRP A 210 2.56 -14.72 -17.25
CA TRP A 210 1.49 -14.37 -18.21
C TRP A 210 1.66 -12.98 -18.81
N SER A 211 2.34 -12.08 -18.11
CA SER A 211 2.54 -10.66 -18.51
C SER A 211 3.85 -10.40 -19.23
N SER A 212 4.90 -11.21 -19.02
CA SER A 212 6.23 -10.99 -19.59
C SER A 212 6.27 -11.40 -21.05
N LYS A 213 6.16 -10.41 -21.94
CA LYS A 213 6.25 -10.68 -23.36
C LYS A 213 7.67 -10.62 -23.93
N GLU A 214 8.66 -9.91 -23.38
CA GLU A 214 9.95 -9.74 -24.07
C GLU A 214 11.16 -9.29 -23.24
N ALA A 215 11.03 -8.86 -22.00
CA ALA A 215 12.17 -8.41 -21.18
C ALA A 215 12.65 -9.50 -20.19
N GLY A 216 13.96 -9.61 -20.01
CA GLY A 216 14.53 -10.50 -18.99
C GLY A 216 14.06 -10.15 -17.59
N PHE A 217 13.88 -11.16 -16.71
CA PHE A 217 13.31 -10.97 -15.36
C PHE A 217 14.04 -9.92 -14.52
N LEU A 218 15.35 -9.77 -14.68
CA LEU A 218 16.19 -8.79 -13.97
C LEU A 218 16.69 -7.68 -14.89
N GLU A 219 16.15 -7.52 -16.09
CA GLU A 219 16.56 -6.47 -17.01
C GLU A 219 16.22 -5.08 -16.45
N GLY A 220 17.14 -4.12 -16.59
CA GLY A 220 16.99 -2.77 -16.08
C GLY A 220 17.12 -2.60 -14.57
N PHE A 221 17.56 -3.65 -13.83
CA PHE A 221 17.75 -3.56 -12.38
C PHE A 221 18.98 -2.71 -12.04
N SER A 222 18.79 -1.74 -11.15
CA SER A 222 19.81 -0.89 -10.58
C SER A 222 19.89 -1.04 -9.05
N PHE A 223 20.91 -0.45 -8.44
CA PHE A 223 21.02 -0.39 -6.97
C PHE A 223 19.75 0.22 -6.32
N TRP A 224 19.18 1.25 -6.93
CA TRP A 224 17.97 1.90 -6.43
C TRP A 224 16.75 0.96 -6.43
N VAL A 225 16.64 0.08 -7.44
CA VAL A 225 15.59 -0.95 -7.47
C VAL A 225 15.73 -1.92 -6.30
N LEU A 226 16.95 -2.32 -5.96
CA LEU A 226 17.21 -3.16 -4.77
C LEU A 226 16.77 -2.44 -3.50
N VAL A 227 17.09 -1.15 -3.35
CA VAL A 227 16.62 -0.34 -2.21
C VAL A 227 15.10 -0.28 -2.15
N VAL A 228 14.41 -0.12 -3.28
CA VAL A 228 12.94 -0.18 -3.36
C VAL A 228 12.42 -1.54 -2.89
N VAL A 229 12.99 -2.64 -3.37
CA VAL A 229 12.57 -3.99 -3.00
C VAL A 229 12.70 -4.21 -1.49
N VAL A 230 13.85 -3.91 -0.91
CA VAL A 230 14.10 -4.10 0.52
C VAL A 230 13.20 -3.20 1.37
N SER A 231 13.08 -1.91 1.02
CA SER A 231 12.23 -0.97 1.75
C SER A 231 10.76 -1.39 1.74
N GLN A 232 10.25 -1.82 0.58
CA GLN A 232 8.87 -2.32 0.46
C GLN A 232 8.64 -3.63 1.23
N ALA A 233 9.63 -4.52 1.24
CA ALA A 233 9.54 -5.75 2.02
C ALA A 233 9.47 -5.46 3.52
N VAL A 234 10.35 -4.61 4.04
CA VAL A 234 10.35 -4.18 5.45
C VAL A 234 9.02 -3.50 5.80
N ASN A 235 8.54 -2.58 4.95
CA ASN A 235 7.27 -1.91 5.14
C ASN A 235 6.10 -2.90 5.21
N GLY A 236 6.07 -3.90 4.32
CA GLY A 236 5.04 -4.94 4.32
C GLY A 236 5.00 -5.73 5.64
N LEU A 237 6.18 -6.07 6.20
CA LEU A 237 6.28 -6.74 7.49
C LEU A 237 5.79 -5.84 8.64
N ILE A 238 6.18 -4.57 8.66
CA ILE A 238 5.68 -3.60 9.65
C ILE A 238 4.16 -3.48 9.56
N MET A 239 3.60 -3.42 8.35
CA MET A 239 2.15 -3.35 8.15
C MET A 239 1.41 -4.58 8.66
N SER A 240 2.00 -5.78 8.56
CA SER A 240 1.44 -6.99 9.16
C SER A 240 1.37 -6.87 10.69
N VAL A 241 2.41 -6.34 11.33
CA VAL A 241 2.43 -6.05 12.77
C VAL A 241 1.36 -5.03 13.13
N VAL A 242 1.24 -3.95 12.36
CA VAL A 242 0.21 -2.92 12.57
C VAL A 242 -1.19 -3.51 12.46
N MET A 243 -1.47 -4.31 11.44
CA MET A 243 -2.78 -4.93 11.25
C MET A 243 -3.11 -5.94 12.35
N LYS A 244 -2.13 -6.68 12.85
CA LYS A 244 -2.34 -7.65 13.93
C LYS A 244 -2.60 -6.99 15.28
N HIS A 245 -1.85 -5.95 15.63
CA HIS A 245 -1.86 -5.32 16.95
C HIS A 245 -2.66 -4.01 17.03
N SER A 246 -3.03 -3.44 15.89
CA SER A 246 -3.85 -2.23 15.79
C SER A 246 -5.01 -2.45 14.81
N THR A 247 -5.26 -1.51 13.90
CA THR A 247 -6.34 -1.62 12.93
C THR A 247 -5.86 -1.20 11.54
N ASN A 248 -6.59 -1.64 10.52
CA ASN A 248 -6.35 -1.19 9.16
C ASN A 248 -6.60 0.32 9.00
N ILE A 249 -7.43 0.91 9.84
CA ILE A 249 -7.63 2.37 9.87
C ILE A 249 -6.33 3.07 10.31
N THR A 250 -5.60 2.54 11.29
CA THR A 250 -4.27 3.05 11.65
C THR A 250 -3.31 3.01 10.46
N ARG A 251 -3.36 1.96 9.65
CA ARG A 251 -2.59 1.88 8.39
C ARG A 251 -2.96 3.01 7.43
N LEU A 252 -4.24 3.37 7.30
CA LEU A 252 -4.65 4.50 6.46
C LEU A 252 -4.05 5.83 6.95
N PHE A 253 -3.99 6.05 8.26
CA PHE A 253 -3.32 7.22 8.82
C PHE A 253 -1.82 7.23 8.54
N ILE A 254 -1.13 6.09 8.63
CA ILE A 254 0.29 5.97 8.27
C ILE A 254 0.52 6.37 6.82
N ILE A 255 -0.31 5.84 5.90
CA ILE A 255 -0.23 6.17 4.47
C ILE A 255 -0.49 7.67 4.24
N SER A 256 -1.45 8.26 4.94
CA SER A 256 -1.72 9.69 4.81
C SER A 256 -0.57 10.55 5.34
N TRP A 257 0.02 10.21 6.49
CA TRP A 257 1.20 10.92 7.00
C TRP A 257 2.44 10.77 6.12
N SER A 258 2.56 9.69 5.35
CA SER A 258 3.67 9.50 4.42
C SER A 258 3.72 10.56 3.31
N ILE A 259 2.62 11.24 3.04
CA ILE A 259 2.54 12.40 2.14
C ILE A 259 3.54 13.49 2.54
N LEU A 260 3.70 13.74 3.85
CA LEU A 260 4.64 14.74 4.36
C LEU A 260 6.08 14.36 4.01
N VAL A 261 6.46 13.10 4.28
CA VAL A 261 7.82 12.62 3.97
C VAL A 261 8.08 12.63 2.48
N ASN A 262 7.10 12.17 1.68
CA ASN A 262 7.20 12.22 0.22
C ASN A 262 7.43 13.65 -0.28
N ALA A 263 6.67 14.61 0.22
CA ALA A 263 6.82 16.02 -0.17
C ALA A 263 8.19 16.58 0.19
N LEU A 264 8.65 16.35 1.43
CA LEU A 264 9.96 16.82 1.88
C LEU A 264 11.11 16.24 1.04
N LEU A 265 11.08 14.93 0.77
CA LEU A 265 12.08 14.30 -0.08
C LEU A 265 12.01 14.78 -1.53
N SER A 266 10.82 14.98 -2.07
CA SER A 266 10.62 15.46 -3.44
C SER A 266 11.12 16.90 -3.61
N VAL A 267 10.93 17.75 -2.62
CA VAL A 267 11.51 19.10 -2.61
C VAL A 267 13.02 19.04 -2.52
N ALA A 268 13.58 18.22 -1.60
CA ALA A 268 15.01 18.14 -1.37
C ALA A 268 15.78 17.50 -2.55
N LEU A 269 15.21 16.46 -3.19
CA LEU A 269 15.90 15.70 -4.24
C LEU A 269 15.63 16.23 -5.65
N PHE A 270 14.43 16.76 -5.89
CA PHE A 270 13.97 17.13 -7.24
C PHE A 270 13.61 18.61 -7.38
N SER A 271 13.85 19.41 -6.32
CA SER A 271 13.54 20.86 -6.31
C SER A 271 12.09 21.19 -6.65
N LEU A 272 11.14 20.28 -6.33
CA LEU A 272 9.73 20.51 -6.52
C LEU A 272 9.21 21.59 -5.57
N GLN A 273 8.20 22.34 -5.98
CA GLN A 273 7.58 23.39 -5.17
C GLN A 273 6.35 22.86 -4.42
N LEU A 274 6.26 23.23 -3.14
CA LEU A 274 5.07 23.00 -2.33
C LEU A 274 3.99 24.01 -2.71
N THR A 275 2.78 23.51 -2.95
CA THR A 275 1.62 24.37 -3.25
C THR A 275 0.76 24.59 -2.02
N PRO A 276 -0.19 25.55 -2.04
CA PRO A 276 -1.18 25.69 -0.97
C PRO A 276 -1.99 24.41 -0.70
N LEU A 277 -2.20 23.57 -1.73
CA LEU A 277 -2.94 22.30 -1.59
C LEU A 277 -2.16 21.29 -0.72
N PHE A 278 -0.83 21.34 -0.70
CA PHE A 278 -0.03 20.54 0.24
C PHE A 278 -0.33 20.93 1.69
N PHE A 279 -0.32 22.24 1.99
CA PHE A 279 -0.60 22.73 3.35
C PHE A 279 -2.03 22.40 3.78
N LEU A 280 -2.99 22.48 2.85
CA LEU A 280 -4.37 22.04 3.08
C LEU A 280 -4.40 20.52 3.42
N ALA A 281 -3.69 19.70 2.66
CA ALA A 281 -3.63 18.26 2.91
C ALA A 281 -3.05 17.95 4.31
N VAL A 282 -1.94 18.57 4.70
CA VAL A 282 -1.33 18.39 6.02
C VAL A 282 -2.27 18.84 7.15
N SER A 283 -2.98 19.95 6.96
CA SER A 283 -3.97 20.45 7.92
C SER A 283 -5.13 19.47 8.08
N CYS A 284 -5.65 18.93 6.98
CA CYS A 284 -6.70 17.92 7.00
C CYS A 284 -6.25 16.63 7.71
N ILE A 285 -5.01 16.16 7.48
CA ILE A 285 -4.46 14.96 8.16
C ILE A 285 -4.34 15.22 9.66
N SER A 286 -3.81 16.37 10.06
CA SER A 286 -3.63 16.73 11.47
C SER A 286 -4.98 16.80 12.21
N LEU A 287 -5.97 17.43 11.58
CA LEU A 287 -7.33 17.48 12.11
C LEU A 287 -7.98 16.10 12.16
N ALA A 288 -7.77 15.27 11.16
CA ALA A 288 -8.28 13.90 11.12
C ALA A 288 -7.72 13.05 12.27
N VAL A 289 -6.42 13.14 12.55
CA VAL A 289 -5.79 12.47 13.70
C VAL A 289 -6.39 12.93 15.02
N TYR A 290 -6.55 14.24 15.18
CA TYR A 290 -7.18 14.79 16.38
C TYR A 290 -8.62 14.28 16.57
N LEU A 291 -9.44 14.28 15.51
CA LEU A 291 -10.83 13.80 15.57
C LEU A 291 -10.92 12.30 15.81
N TYR A 292 -9.99 11.52 15.28
CA TYR A 292 -10.04 10.05 15.40
C TYR A 292 -9.52 9.55 16.74
N TYR A 293 -8.40 10.09 17.21
CA TYR A 293 -7.69 9.61 18.41
C TYR A 293 -7.81 10.53 19.63
N GLY A 294 -8.04 11.82 19.44
CA GLY A 294 -8.08 12.83 20.51
C GLY A 294 -9.40 12.87 21.30
N ALA A 295 -10.46 12.30 20.78
CA ALA A 295 -11.77 12.26 21.43
C ALA A 295 -11.94 10.91 22.17
N LYS A 296 -11.35 10.80 23.35
CA LYS A 296 -11.73 9.76 24.32
C LYS A 296 -13.03 10.12 25.00
#